data_6497abab27b67df123b8ea603698a504
#
_entry.id   6497abab27b67df123b8ea603698a504
#
_cell.length_a   1.000
_cell.length_b   1.000
_cell.length_c   1.000
_cell.angle_alpha   90.00
_cell.angle_beta   90.00
_cell.angle_gamma   90.00
#
_symmetry.space_group_name_H-M   'P 1'
#
loop_
_entity.id
_entity.type
_entity.pdbx_description
1 polymer ?
#
loop_
_entity_poly.entity_id
_entity_poly.type
_entity_poly.pdbx_seq_one_letter_code
_entity_poly.pdbx_strand_id
1 'polypeptide(L)'
;MKEKLLDLLACPTCGGDLLLAYASKYDGKEIIEGVLTCKKCGREYEVVRGVPRFVDLTKIEEDKAETAENFGWQWTHFTQEDAKYSEQLLGWLQPVKPEFFSGKIVLEGGCGKGRHTKLAAEWGAKEVVGFDFGDGVESAFALSRNMPNAHIVQADIFKLPFKKAFDYAFSVGVLHHTPDPKRAFISLASKVKKGGNISAWVYGAENNEWITRYVNPVREGFTSKISQPMLYQLSKLPALSIFLATKLLYRPVNSAAKPLAKHLFYNDYLNHLGSFGWREQHNIVFDHLVAPTAFYISKKEFENWWKEIAADDVEISWHNQNSWCGFGNV
;
A
#
# COMPACT_ATOMS: atom_id res chain seq x y z
N MET A 1 -19.24 -6.00 -3.46
CA MET A 1 -18.60 -6.26 -4.79
C MET A 1 -19.55 -5.88 -5.91
N LYS A 2 -19.09 -5.14 -6.93
CA LYS A 2 -19.84 -4.88 -8.17
C LYS A 2 -19.58 -6.01 -9.17
N GLU A 3 -20.58 -6.44 -9.93
CA GLU A 3 -20.42 -7.52 -10.93
C GLU A 3 -19.34 -7.20 -11.99
N LYS A 4 -19.19 -5.93 -12.35
CA LYS A 4 -18.18 -5.45 -13.31
C LYS A 4 -16.74 -5.84 -12.92
N LEU A 5 -16.45 -6.06 -11.63
CA LEU A 5 -15.15 -6.55 -11.17
C LEU A 5 -14.80 -7.92 -11.78
N LEU A 6 -15.80 -8.76 -12.11
CA LEU A 6 -15.57 -10.08 -12.74
C LEU A 6 -14.81 -10.01 -14.06
N ASP A 7 -14.94 -8.89 -14.80
CA ASP A 7 -14.21 -8.68 -16.06
C ASP A 7 -12.69 -8.61 -15.86
N LEU A 8 -12.25 -8.20 -14.65
CA LEU A 8 -10.85 -8.04 -14.26
C LEU A 8 -10.30 -9.22 -13.47
N LEU A 9 -11.18 -10.08 -12.91
CA LEU A 9 -10.78 -11.21 -12.08
C LEU A 9 -10.40 -12.44 -12.91
N ALA A 10 -9.47 -13.22 -12.38
CA ALA A 10 -9.10 -14.56 -12.84
C ALA A 10 -8.84 -15.47 -11.65
N CYS A 11 -9.07 -16.76 -11.79
CA CYS A 11 -8.75 -17.74 -10.75
C CYS A 11 -7.24 -17.74 -10.45
N PRO A 12 -6.80 -17.47 -9.20
CA PRO A 12 -5.38 -17.44 -8.86
C PRO A 12 -4.69 -18.81 -8.96
N THR A 13 -5.46 -19.90 -9.06
CA THR A 13 -4.95 -21.27 -9.15
C THR A 13 -4.69 -21.71 -10.58
N CYS A 14 -5.58 -21.36 -11.54
CA CYS A 14 -5.51 -21.90 -12.90
C CYS A 14 -5.65 -20.85 -14.02
N GLY A 15 -5.82 -19.56 -13.64
CA GLY A 15 -6.00 -18.46 -14.59
C GLY A 15 -7.37 -18.44 -15.31
N GLY A 16 -8.30 -19.35 -14.96
CA GLY A 16 -9.63 -19.41 -15.59
C GLY A 16 -10.54 -18.25 -15.16
N ASP A 17 -11.55 -17.96 -16.00
CA ASP A 17 -12.55 -16.94 -15.68
C ASP A 17 -13.39 -17.32 -14.46
N LEU A 18 -13.76 -16.29 -13.69
CA LEU A 18 -14.67 -16.42 -12.56
C LEU A 18 -16.08 -15.98 -12.91
N LEU A 19 -17.06 -16.68 -12.36
CA LEU A 19 -18.48 -16.36 -12.45
C LEU A 19 -19.06 -16.19 -11.06
N LEU A 20 -20.09 -15.37 -10.95
CA LEU A 20 -20.97 -15.38 -9.79
C LEU A 20 -21.82 -16.66 -9.83
N ALA A 21 -21.55 -17.59 -8.92
CA ALA A 21 -22.35 -18.81 -8.78
C ALA A 21 -23.71 -18.50 -8.18
N TYR A 22 -23.72 -17.73 -7.07
CA TYR A 22 -24.92 -17.16 -6.47
C TYR A 22 -24.58 -15.96 -5.60
N ALA A 23 -25.56 -15.12 -5.32
CA ALA A 23 -25.49 -14.08 -4.31
C ALA A 23 -26.67 -14.24 -3.35
N SER A 24 -26.38 -14.30 -2.05
CA SER A 24 -27.39 -14.43 -0.99
C SER A 24 -27.81 -13.09 -0.42
N LYS A 25 -27.00 -12.02 -0.61
CA LYS A 25 -27.29 -10.68 -0.12
C LYS A 25 -26.76 -9.60 -1.05
N TYR A 26 -27.62 -8.62 -1.31
CA TYR A 26 -27.30 -7.41 -2.06
C TYR A 26 -27.54 -6.15 -1.21
N ASP A 27 -26.81 -5.08 -1.55
CA ASP A 27 -27.11 -3.71 -1.14
C ASP A 27 -27.04 -2.83 -2.39
N GLY A 28 -28.20 -2.49 -2.94
CA GLY A 28 -28.31 -1.87 -4.25
C GLY A 28 -27.73 -2.76 -5.36
N LYS A 29 -26.67 -2.27 -6.00
CA LYS A 29 -25.92 -3.02 -7.04
C LYS A 29 -24.70 -3.77 -6.49
N GLU A 30 -24.44 -3.69 -5.17
CA GLU A 30 -23.33 -4.37 -4.52
C GLU A 30 -23.73 -5.77 -4.06
N ILE A 31 -23.00 -6.78 -4.47
CA ILE A 31 -23.05 -8.12 -3.89
C ILE A 31 -22.34 -8.04 -2.55
N ILE A 32 -23.08 -8.30 -1.46
CA ILE A 32 -22.55 -8.27 -0.09
C ILE A 32 -22.11 -9.66 0.34
N GLU A 33 -22.93 -10.67 0.07
CA GLU A 33 -22.62 -12.07 0.36
C GLU A 33 -22.88 -12.90 -0.89
N GLY A 34 -21.95 -13.79 -1.26
CA GLY A 34 -22.09 -14.63 -2.43
C GLY A 34 -20.89 -15.56 -2.63
N VAL A 35 -20.90 -16.30 -3.72
CA VAL A 35 -19.81 -17.21 -4.10
C VAL A 35 -19.46 -17.01 -5.58
N LEU A 36 -18.17 -16.91 -5.85
CA LEU A 36 -17.59 -16.93 -7.18
C LEU A 36 -17.07 -18.34 -7.48
N THR A 37 -17.32 -18.83 -8.69
CA THR A 37 -16.86 -20.16 -9.14
C THR A 37 -15.97 -20.01 -10.37
N CYS A 38 -14.85 -20.75 -10.41
CA CYS A 38 -13.97 -20.83 -11.57
C CYS A 38 -14.54 -21.75 -12.64
N LYS A 39 -14.73 -21.23 -13.86
CA LYS A 39 -15.19 -22.02 -15.03
C LYS A 39 -14.30 -23.20 -15.37
N LYS A 40 -12.97 -23.09 -15.11
CA LYS A 40 -11.99 -24.07 -15.55
C LYS A 40 -11.73 -25.19 -14.54
N CYS A 41 -11.62 -24.84 -13.25
CA CYS A 41 -11.25 -25.81 -12.20
C CYS A 41 -12.32 -26.03 -11.12
N GLY A 42 -13.46 -25.34 -11.20
CA GLY A 42 -14.57 -25.46 -10.26
C GLY A 42 -14.31 -24.90 -8.88
N ARG A 43 -13.12 -24.31 -8.61
CA ARG A 43 -12.79 -23.74 -7.30
C ARG A 43 -13.69 -22.55 -6.98
N GLU A 44 -14.15 -22.51 -5.74
CA GLU A 44 -15.02 -21.47 -5.23
C GLU A 44 -14.28 -20.48 -4.35
N TYR A 45 -14.76 -19.23 -4.36
CA TYR A 45 -14.26 -18.11 -3.58
C TYR A 45 -15.43 -17.30 -3.03
N GLU A 46 -15.41 -17.03 -1.74
CA GLU A 46 -16.48 -16.30 -1.08
C GLU A 46 -16.41 -14.80 -1.35
N VAL A 47 -17.58 -14.17 -1.42
CA VAL A 47 -17.73 -12.72 -1.29
C VAL A 47 -18.33 -12.49 0.09
N VAL A 48 -17.56 -11.85 0.98
CA VAL A 48 -17.96 -11.58 2.37
C VAL A 48 -17.92 -10.08 2.62
N ARG A 49 -19.02 -9.52 3.11
CA ARG A 49 -19.18 -8.08 3.37
C ARG A 49 -18.81 -7.20 2.18
N GLY A 50 -19.12 -7.67 0.97
CA GLY A 50 -18.88 -6.96 -0.29
C GLY A 50 -17.48 -7.10 -0.88
N VAL A 51 -16.60 -7.88 -0.26
CA VAL A 51 -15.21 -8.09 -0.68
C VAL A 51 -15.00 -9.55 -1.09
N PRO A 52 -14.59 -9.85 -2.34
CA PRO A 52 -14.20 -11.21 -2.73
C PRO A 52 -12.89 -11.62 -2.05
N ARG A 53 -12.86 -12.86 -1.52
CA ARG A 53 -11.79 -13.41 -0.69
C ARG A 53 -11.00 -14.47 -1.45
N PHE A 54 -9.74 -14.16 -1.76
CA PHE A 54 -8.82 -15.10 -2.44
C PHE A 54 -7.70 -15.59 -1.53
N VAL A 55 -7.75 -15.23 -0.26
CA VAL A 55 -6.78 -15.65 0.76
C VAL A 55 -7.42 -16.73 1.63
N ASP A 56 -6.72 -17.87 1.77
CA ASP A 56 -7.09 -18.90 2.73
C ASP A 56 -6.32 -18.65 4.04
N LEU A 57 -6.96 -17.94 4.96
CA LEU A 57 -6.35 -17.54 6.24
C LEU A 57 -5.94 -18.73 7.12
N THR A 58 -6.42 -19.95 6.81
CA THR A 58 -6.05 -21.16 7.58
C THR A 58 -4.72 -21.77 7.16
N LYS A 59 -4.12 -21.29 6.05
CA LYS A 59 -2.88 -21.81 5.44
C LYS A 59 -1.79 -20.76 5.27
N ILE A 60 -1.76 -19.77 6.15
CA ILE A 60 -0.83 -18.64 6.05
C ILE A 60 0.45 -18.94 6.84
N GLU A 61 1.60 -18.55 6.29
CA GLU A 61 2.86 -18.45 7.01
C GLU A 61 2.71 -17.44 8.16
N GLU A 62 3.22 -17.79 9.35
CA GLU A 62 3.02 -17.03 10.60
C GLU A 62 3.41 -15.55 10.47
N ASP A 63 4.54 -15.26 9.82
CA ASP A 63 5.04 -13.88 9.59
C ASP A 63 4.09 -13.02 8.74
N LYS A 64 3.41 -13.62 7.75
CA LYS A 64 2.42 -12.92 6.93
C LYS A 64 1.15 -12.64 7.71
N ALA A 65 0.73 -13.60 8.54
CA ALA A 65 -0.45 -13.46 9.39
C ALA A 65 -0.25 -12.33 10.40
N GLU A 66 0.90 -12.29 11.08
CA GLU A 66 1.26 -11.24 12.03
C GLU A 66 1.32 -9.87 11.37
N THR A 67 1.95 -9.76 10.20
CA THR A 67 2.00 -8.51 9.42
C THR A 67 0.61 -8.01 9.08
N ALA A 68 -0.27 -8.90 8.58
CA ALA A 68 -1.63 -8.55 8.21
C ALA A 68 -2.49 -8.13 9.42
N GLU A 69 -2.34 -8.81 10.56
CA GLU A 69 -3.05 -8.48 11.80
C GLU A 69 -2.63 -7.11 12.34
N ASN A 70 -1.31 -6.84 12.38
CA ASN A 70 -0.75 -5.60 12.89
C ASN A 70 -1.20 -4.40 12.06
N PHE A 71 -1.09 -4.46 10.73
CA PHE A 71 -1.56 -3.40 9.85
C PHE A 71 -3.09 -3.31 9.81
N GLY A 72 -3.81 -4.45 9.86
CA GLY A 72 -5.27 -4.47 9.96
C GLY A 72 -5.77 -3.70 11.18
N TRP A 73 -5.16 -3.92 12.35
CA TRP A 73 -5.46 -3.17 13.57
C TRP A 73 -5.16 -1.67 13.40
N GLN A 74 -4.02 -1.30 12.83
CA GLN A 74 -3.64 0.08 12.56
C GLN A 74 -4.70 0.80 11.72
N TRP A 75 -5.14 0.20 10.61
CA TRP A 75 -6.09 0.81 9.70
C TRP A 75 -7.51 0.95 10.27
N THR A 76 -7.87 0.17 11.30
CA THR A 76 -9.15 0.34 12.02
C THR A 76 -9.09 1.43 13.08
N HIS A 77 -7.90 1.77 13.59
CA HIS A 77 -7.71 2.77 14.65
C HIS A 77 -7.32 4.15 14.13
N PHE A 78 -6.54 4.23 13.05
CA PHE A 78 -6.16 5.49 12.40
C PHE A 78 -7.04 5.77 11.18
N THR A 79 -8.33 5.97 11.41
CA THR A 79 -9.36 6.11 10.36
C THR A 79 -9.42 7.49 9.70
N GLN A 80 -8.73 8.50 10.23
CA GLN A 80 -8.86 9.88 9.76
C GLN A 80 -8.31 10.07 8.36
N GLU A 81 -8.96 10.97 7.61
CA GLU A 81 -8.48 11.48 6.34
C GLU A 81 -7.76 12.83 6.58
N ASP A 82 -6.63 13.04 5.92
CA ASP A 82 -5.89 14.30 5.88
C ASP A 82 -5.93 14.84 4.45
N ALA A 83 -6.21 16.13 4.29
CA ALA A 83 -6.24 16.80 2.99
C ALA A 83 -4.91 16.67 2.20
N LYS A 84 -3.81 16.42 2.92
CA LYS A 84 -2.47 16.23 2.34
C LYS A 84 -2.21 14.84 1.76
N TYR A 85 -3.12 13.88 1.93
CA TYR A 85 -2.93 12.54 1.37
C TYR A 85 -2.81 12.53 -0.16
N SER A 86 -3.50 13.46 -0.83
CA SER A 86 -3.35 13.65 -2.28
C SER A 86 -1.94 14.09 -2.65
N GLU A 87 -1.42 15.14 -1.99
CA GLU A 87 -0.04 15.64 -2.20
C GLU A 87 1.01 14.56 -1.84
N GLN A 88 0.79 13.86 -0.74
CA GLN A 88 1.66 12.78 -0.28
C GLN A 88 1.73 11.64 -1.29
N LEU A 89 0.57 11.16 -1.80
CA LEU A 89 0.52 10.10 -2.79
C LEU A 89 1.24 10.51 -4.09
N LEU A 90 0.99 11.71 -4.60
CA LEU A 90 1.67 12.22 -5.79
C LEU A 90 3.18 12.36 -5.59
N GLY A 91 3.61 12.72 -4.37
CA GLY A 91 5.03 12.74 -4.01
C GLY A 91 5.69 11.35 -4.11
N TRP A 92 4.97 10.29 -3.77
CA TRP A 92 5.44 8.89 -3.85
C TRP A 92 5.34 8.28 -5.25
N LEU A 93 4.44 8.79 -6.08
CA LEU A 93 4.19 8.28 -7.44
C LEU A 93 4.86 9.11 -8.54
N GLN A 94 5.75 10.05 -8.19
CA GLN A 94 6.43 10.86 -9.21
C GLN A 94 6.95 10.02 -10.37
N PRO A 95 6.78 10.48 -11.65
CA PRO A 95 6.30 11.80 -12.09
C PRO A 95 4.77 11.88 -12.32
N VAL A 96 3.99 10.92 -11.80
CA VAL A 96 2.55 10.80 -12.01
C VAL A 96 1.78 12.00 -11.44
N LYS A 97 0.79 12.48 -12.20
CA LYS A 97 -0.14 13.56 -11.84
C LYS A 97 -1.57 13.02 -11.79
N PRO A 98 -2.53 13.73 -11.18
CA PRO A 98 -3.94 13.28 -11.11
C PRO A 98 -4.53 12.93 -12.48
N GLU A 99 -4.24 13.75 -13.50
CA GLU A 99 -4.78 13.58 -14.86
C GLU A 99 -4.32 12.28 -15.53
N PHE A 100 -3.20 11.72 -15.07
CA PHE A 100 -2.67 10.45 -15.56
C PHE A 100 -3.61 9.27 -15.31
N PHE A 101 -4.42 9.33 -14.25
CA PHE A 101 -5.38 8.29 -13.90
C PHE A 101 -6.61 8.26 -14.84
N SER A 102 -6.91 9.40 -15.48
CA SER A 102 -8.13 9.56 -16.27
C SER A 102 -8.28 8.48 -17.35
N GLY A 103 -9.43 7.79 -17.33
CA GLY A 103 -9.79 6.74 -18.27
C GLY A 103 -9.03 5.43 -18.16
N LYS A 104 -8.07 5.29 -17.24
CA LYS A 104 -7.26 4.08 -17.06
C LYS A 104 -7.93 3.05 -16.14
N ILE A 105 -7.62 1.78 -16.39
CA ILE A 105 -7.87 0.67 -15.46
C ILE A 105 -6.64 0.55 -14.56
N VAL A 106 -6.82 0.76 -13.27
CA VAL A 106 -5.73 0.91 -12.29
C VAL A 106 -5.75 -0.21 -11.26
N LEU A 107 -4.56 -0.71 -10.87
CA LEU A 107 -4.37 -1.69 -9.80
C LEU A 107 -3.53 -1.09 -8.68
N GLU A 108 -4.03 -1.08 -7.45
CA GLU A 108 -3.27 -0.74 -6.25
C GLU A 108 -2.93 -2.00 -5.48
N GLY A 109 -1.64 -2.23 -5.25
CA GLY A 109 -1.13 -3.34 -4.44
C GLY A 109 -0.90 -2.91 -2.99
N GLY A 110 -1.61 -3.54 -2.03
CA GLY A 110 -1.56 -3.20 -0.62
C GLY A 110 -2.35 -1.94 -0.31
N CYS A 111 -3.65 -1.96 -0.57
CA CYS A 111 -4.48 -0.75 -0.44
C CYS A 111 -4.78 -0.32 1.01
N GLY A 112 -4.49 -1.19 2.00
CA GLY A 112 -4.77 -0.93 3.41
C GLY A 112 -6.21 -0.49 3.64
N LYS A 113 -6.41 0.72 4.18
CA LYS A 113 -7.75 1.31 4.37
C LYS A 113 -8.36 1.94 3.11
N GLY A 114 -7.73 1.83 1.93
CA GLY A 114 -8.30 2.24 0.63
C GLY A 114 -8.17 3.73 0.28
N ARG A 115 -7.38 4.50 1.01
CA ARG A 115 -7.25 5.96 0.77
C ARG A 115 -6.71 6.30 -0.63
N HIS A 116 -5.77 5.54 -1.14
CA HIS A 116 -5.18 5.77 -2.46
C HIS A 116 -6.09 5.24 -3.58
N THR A 117 -6.77 4.10 -3.35
CA THR A 117 -7.83 3.60 -4.24
C THR A 117 -8.93 4.65 -4.43
N LYS A 118 -9.37 5.30 -3.33
CA LYS A 118 -10.34 6.40 -3.38
C LYS A 118 -9.82 7.55 -4.23
N LEU A 119 -8.60 8.04 -3.96
CA LEU A 119 -8.00 9.14 -4.74
C LEU A 119 -7.89 8.81 -6.23
N ALA A 120 -7.43 7.60 -6.59
CA ALA A 120 -7.35 7.17 -7.97
C ALA A 120 -8.73 7.16 -8.67
N ALA A 121 -9.78 6.75 -7.95
CA ALA A 121 -11.15 6.79 -8.45
C ALA A 121 -11.66 8.23 -8.64
N GLU A 122 -11.37 9.13 -7.69
CA GLU A 122 -11.71 10.57 -7.75
C GLU A 122 -10.95 11.29 -8.88
N TRP A 123 -9.73 10.87 -9.21
CA TRP A 123 -8.94 11.41 -10.33
C TRP A 123 -9.36 10.86 -11.70
N GLY A 124 -10.48 10.17 -11.77
CA GLY A 124 -11.11 9.79 -13.02
C GLY A 124 -10.61 8.48 -13.61
N ALA A 125 -10.03 7.58 -12.82
CA ALA A 125 -9.78 6.22 -13.28
C ALA A 125 -11.08 5.60 -13.81
N LYS A 126 -11.00 4.89 -14.94
CA LYS A 126 -12.15 4.15 -15.50
C LYS A 126 -12.62 3.07 -14.54
N GLU A 127 -11.68 2.30 -14.01
CA GLU A 127 -11.86 1.35 -12.93
C GLU A 127 -10.59 1.38 -12.06
N VAL A 128 -10.73 1.28 -10.76
CA VAL A 128 -9.60 1.06 -9.85
C VAL A 128 -9.89 -0.14 -8.95
N VAL A 129 -8.93 -1.04 -8.88
CA VAL A 129 -8.98 -2.19 -7.99
C VAL A 129 -7.87 -2.03 -6.94
N GLY A 130 -8.27 -1.87 -5.68
CA GLY A 130 -7.37 -1.97 -4.54
C GLY A 130 -7.41 -3.39 -3.98
N PHE A 131 -6.26 -3.99 -3.72
CA PHE A 131 -6.22 -5.25 -2.99
C PHE A 131 -5.28 -5.18 -1.80
N ASP A 132 -5.61 -5.95 -0.78
CA ASP A 132 -4.76 -6.12 0.39
C ASP A 132 -4.86 -7.57 0.89
N PHE A 133 -3.86 -8.00 1.65
CA PHE A 133 -3.86 -9.32 2.25
C PHE A 133 -4.68 -9.37 3.54
N GLY A 134 -4.63 -8.30 4.33
CA GLY A 134 -5.23 -8.20 5.65
C GLY A 134 -6.68 -7.69 5.66
N ASP A 135 -7.22 -7.57 6.87
CA ASP A 135 -8.60 -7.14 7.12
C ASP A 135 -8.82 -5.63 6.87
N GLY A 136 -7.79 -4.87 6.56
CA GLY A 136 -7.89 -3.47 6.09
C GLY A 136 -8.86 -3.29 4.92
N VAL A 137 -9.09 -4.35 4.13
CA VAL A 137 -10.07 -4.40 3.03
C VAL A 137 -11.50 -4.07 3.45
N GLU A 138 -11.87 -4.28 4.72
CA GLU A 138 -13.19 -3.90 5.26
C GLU A 138 -13.33 -2.37 5.30
N SER A 139 -12.30 -1.71 5.82
CA SER A 139 -12.24 -0.24 5.86
C SER A 139 -12.16 0.35 4.46
N ALA A 140 -11.37 -0.28 3.57
CA ALA A 140 -11.24 0.11 2.18
C ALA A 140 -12.59 0.02 1.43
N PHE A 141 -13.33 -1.08 1.64
CA PHE A 141 -14.67 -1.24 1.05
C PHE A 141 -15.65 -0.19 1.58
N ALA A 142 -15.68 0.04 2.90
CA ALA A 142 -16.54 1.06 3.50
C ALA A 142 -16.25 2.46 2.93
N LEU A 143 -14.98 2.79 2.71
CA LEU A 143 -14.56 4.09 2.17
C LEU A 143 -14.94 4.27 0.70
N SER A 144 -14.88 3.20 -0.11
CA SER A 144 -15.02 3.26 -1.58
C SER A 144 -16.35 2.73 -2.13
N ARG A 145 -17.22 2.11 -1.29
CA ARG A 145 -18.45 1.43 -1.76
C ARG A 145 -19.38 2.30 -2.61
N ASN A 146 -19.46 3.60 -2.31
CA ASN A 146 -20.33 4.53 -3.04
C ASN A 146 -19.71 5.03 -4.36
N MET A 147 -18.48 4.65 -4.67
CA MET A 147 -17.79 5.01 -5.91
C MET A 147 -18.05 3.94 -6.98
N PRO A 148 -18.65 4.30 -8.14
CA PRO A 148 -19.05 3.30 -9.14
C PRO A 148 -17.88 2.58 -9.81
N ASN A 149 -16.69 3.18 -9.76
CA ASN A 149 -15.45 2.75 -10.42
C ASN A 149 -14.38 2.21 -9.46
N ALA A 150 -14.69 2.05 -8.16
CA ALA A 150 -13.76 1.51 -7.19
C ALA A 150 -14.16 0.10 -6.74
N HIS A 151 -13.18 -0.79 -6.62
CA HIS A 151 -13.35 -2.19 -6.23
C HIS A 151 -12.29 -2.58 -5.21
N ILE A 152 -12.68 -3.39 -4.22
CA ILE A 152 -11.75 -3.90 -3.20
C ILE A 152 -11.76 -5.44 -3.24
N VAL A 153 -10.57 -6.02 -3.11
CA VAL A 153 -10.33 -7.47 -3.16
C VAL A 153 -9.39 -7.88 -2.02
N GLN A 154 -9.64 -9.00 -1.37
CA GLN A 154 -8.65 -9.59 -0.46
C GLN A 154 -7.83 -10.63 -1.23
N ALA A 155 -6.50 -10.38 -1.35
CA ALA A 155 -5.62 -11.22 -2.14
C ALA A 155 -4.17 -11.19 -1.64
N ASP A 156 -3.45 -12.29 -1.86
CA ASP A 156 -2.00 -12.38 -1.69
C ASP A 156 -1.30 -11.82 -2.93
N ILE A 157 -0.38 -10.87 -2.74
CA ILE A 157 0.40 -10.25 -3.82
C ILE A 157 1.21 -11.28 -4.64
N PHE A 158 1.51 -12.45 -4.05
CA PHE A 158 2.20 -13.54 -4.74
C PHE A 158 1.28 -14.46 -5.53
N LYS A 159 -0.06 -14.31 -5.38
CA LYS A 159 -1.10 -15.13 -6.04
C LYS A 159 -2.27 -14.26 -6.48
N LEU A 160 -1.99 -13.26 -7.31
CA LEU A 160 -2.96 -12.26 -7.71
C LEU A 160 -4.11 -12.83 -8.53
N PRO A 161 -5.38 -12.62 -8.12
CA PRO A 161 -6.57 -13.11 -8.81
C PRO A 161 -7.02 -12.20 -9.95
N PHE A 162 -6.08 -11.68 -10.74
CA PHE A 162 -6.36 -10.71 -11.79
C PHE A 162 -5.87 -11.17 -13.17
N LYS A 163 -6.61 -10.77 -14.20
CA LYS A 163 -6.18 -10.83 -15.60
C LYS A 163 -5.03 -9.83 -15.83
N LYS A 164 -4.28 -10.00 -16.91
CA LYS A 164 -3.34 -8.99 -17.41
C LYS A 164 -4.12 -7.89 -18.14
N ALA A 165 -4.78 -6.99 -17.39
CA ALA A 165 -5.79 -6.07 -17.90
C ALA A 165 -5.60 -4.61 -17.48
N PHE A 166 -4.60 -4.30 -16.67
CA PHE A 166 -4.42 -2.97 -16.10
C PHE A 166 -3.55 -2.09 -16.98
N ASP A 167 -3.96 -0.83 -17.14
CA ASP A 167 -3.18 0.20 -17.84
C ASP A 167 -2.09 0.78 -16.92
N TYR A 168 -2.33 0.75 -15.61
CA TYR A 168 -1.41 1.22 -14.60
C TYR A 168 -1.53 0.38 -13.33
N ALA A 169 -0.39 0.07 -12.72
CA ALA A 169 -0.34 -0.50 -11.39
C ALA A 169 0.58 0.32 -10.47
N PHE A 170 0.25 0.39 -9.19
CA PHE A 170 1.15 1.00 -8.22
C PHE A 170 1.11 0.31 -6.86
N SER A 171 2.19 0.43 -6.09
CA SER A 171 2.27 -0.03 -4.71
C SER A 171 3.10 0.94 -3.88
N VAL A 172 2.53 1.41 -2.77
CA VAL A 172 3.11 2.43 -1.90
C VAL A 172 3.15 1.94 -0.46
N GLY A 173 4.34 1.79 0.10
CA GLY A 173 4.51 1.42 1.50
C GLY A 173 4.21 -0.05 1.82
N VAL A 174 4.32 -0.96 0.83
CA VAL A 174 3.89 -2.36 0.98
C VAL A 174 4.99 -3.36 0.63
N LEU A 175 5.64 -3.20 -0.53
CA LEU A 175 6.54 -4.21 -1.06
C LEU A 175 7.65 -4.59 -0.08
N HIS A 176 8.23 -3.62 0.58
CA HIS A 176 9.31 -3.81 1.56
C HIS A 176 8.87 -4.43 2.89
N HIS A 177 7.57 -4.66 3.09
CA HIS A 177 6.99 -5.42 4.19
C HIS A 177 6.63 -6.87 3.79
N THR A 178 6.83 -7.24 2.54
CA THR A 178 6.60 -8.60 2.06
C THR A 178 7.86 -9.47 2.25
N PRO A 179 7.74 -10.81 2.36
CA PRO A 179 8.90 -11.70 2.50
C PRO A 179 9.89 -11.64 1.33
N ASP A 180 9.42 -11.26 0.13
CA ASP A 180 10.23 -11.10 -1.08
C ASP A 180 9.74 -9.86 -1.86
N PRO A 181 10.30 -8.67 -1.53
CA PRO A 181 9.90 -7.40 -2.15
C PRO A 181 10.00 -7.38 -3.68
N LYS A 182 11.07 -7.97 -4.22
CA LYS A 182 11.29 -8.04 -5.67
C LYS A 182 10.23 -8.90 -6.36
N ARG A 183 9.97 -10.08 -5.83
CA ARG A 183 8.96 -10.99 -6.36
C ARG A 183 7.55 -10.38 -6.28
N ALA A 184 7.26 -9.64 -5.20
CA ALA A 184 6.00 -8.91 -5.05
C ALA A 184 5.85 -7.84 -6.15
N PHE A 185 6.91 -7.08 -6.43
CA PHE A 185 6.94 -6.10 -7.53
C PHE A 185 6.71 -6.75 -8.90
N ILE A 186 7.43 -7.85 -9.21
CA ILE A 186 7.28 -8.59 -10.47
C ILE A 186 5.85 -9.16 -10.61
N SER A 187 5.28 -9.68 -9.53
CA SER A 187 3.91 -10.18 -9.52
C SER A 187 2.91 -9.09 -9.87
N LEU A 188 3.04 -7.89 -9.30
CA LEU A 188 2.21 -6.74 -9.62
C LEU A 188 2.38 -6.31 -11.08
N ALA A 189 3.62 -6.17 -11.56
CA ALA A 189 3.94 -5.83 -12.94
C ALA A 189 3.32 -6.81 -13.96
N SER A 190 3.25 -8.10 -13.61
CA SER A 190 2.67 -9.13 -14.48
C SER A 190 1.21 -8.91 -14.84
N LYS A 191 0.50 -8.05 -14.10
CA LYS A 191 -0.92 -7.72 -14.34
C LYS A 191 -1.11 -6.48 -15.21
N VAL A 192 -0.03 -5.75 -15.47
CA VAL A 192 -0.04 -4.58 -16.36
C VAL A 192 0.00 -5.05 -17.82
N LYS A 193 -0.78 -4.41 -18.67
CA LYS A 193 -0.77 -4.64 -20.14
C LYS A 193 0.59 -4.24 -20.71
N LYS A 194 0.95 -4.80 -21.85
CA LYS A 194 2.10 -4.31 -22.63
C LYS A 194 1.89 -2.84 -23.01
N GLY A 195 2.89 -2.00 -22.74
CA GLY A 195 2.82 -0.55 -22.93
C GLY A 195 2.05 0.18 -21.81
N GLY A 196 1.63 -0.51 -20.76
CA GLY A 196 1.12 0.11 -19.54
C GLY A 196 2.25 0.53 -18.60
N ASN A 197 1.90 1.11 -17.47
CA ASN A 197 2.87 1.69 -16.55
C ASN A 197 2.80 1.03 -15.17
N ILE A 198 3.91 1.10 -14.44
CA ILE A 198 3.96 0.70 -13.04
C ILE A 198 4.72 1.73 -12.20
N SER A 199 4.26 1.96 -10.96
CA SER A 199 5.01 2.72 -9.96
C SER A 199 5.20 1.91 -8.68
N ALA A 200 6.33 2.14 -8.02
CA ALA A 200 6.60 1.58 -6.71
C ALA A 200 7.29 2.60 -5.81
N TRP A 201 6.90 2.64 -4.53
CA TRP A 201 7.60 3.38 -3.49
C TRP A 201 8.05 2.42 -2.39
N VAL A 202 9.35 2.47 -2.08
CA VAL A 202 9.98 1.58 -1.09
C VAL A 202 10.95 2.33 -0.19
N TYR A 203 11.16 1.83 1.03
CA TYR A 203 12.20 2.35 1.93
C TYR A 203 13.58 2.14 1.32
N GLY A 204 14.38 3.22 1.27
CA GLY A 204 15.77 3.20 0.81
C GLY A 204 16.71 2.61 1.86
N ALA A 205 17.76 1.92 1.44
CA ALA A 205 18.84 1.51 2.35
C ALA A 205 19.70 2.71 2.74
N GLU A 206 19.92 3.60 1.79
CA GLU A 206 20.73 4.78 1.95
C GLU A 206 20.10 5.77 2.93
N ASN A 207 20.91 6.35 3.81
CA ASN A 207 20.53 7.27 4.89
C ASN A 207 19.59 6.67 5.96
N ASN A 208 19.29 5.37 5.89
CA ASN A 208 18.49 4.64 6.86
C ASN A 208 19.29 3.63 7.69
N GLU A 209 20.63 3.66 7.61
CA GLU A 209 21.52 2.76 8.34
C GLU A 209 21.32 2.87 9.86
N TRP A 210 20.96 4.05 10.36
CA TRP A 210 20.64 4.26 11.77
C TRP A 210 19.36 3.54 12.19
N ILE A 211 18.35 3.45 11.29
CA ILE A 211 17.11 2.69 11.57
C ILE A 211 17.44 1.20 11.63
N THR A 212 18.16 0.68 10.64
CA THR A 212 18.55 -0.74 10.62
C THR A 212 19.42 -1.13 11.81
N ARG A 213 20.27 -0.20 12.27
CA ARG A 213 21.19 -0.46 13.39
C ARG A 213 20.56 -0.31 14.78
N TYR A 214 19.63 0.63 14.96
CA TYR A 214 19.13 0.99 16.30
C TYR A 214 17.62 0.75 16.46
N VAL A 215 16.80 0.99 15.44
CA VAL A 215 15.35 0.84 15.52
C VAL A 215 14.93 -0.60 15.25
N ASN A 216 15.45 -1.22 14.19
CA ASN A 216 15.10 -2.60 13.82
C ASN A 216 15.31 -3.62 14.94
N PRO A 217 16.44 -3.63 15.68
CA PRO A 217 16.60 -4.61 16.77
C PRO A 217 15.55 -4.44 17.88
N VAL A 218 15.13 -3.19 18.17
CA VAL A 218 14.07 -2.93 19.16
C VAL A 218 12.72 -3.37 18.59
N ARG A 219 12.46 -3.10 17.32
CA ARG A 219 11.23 -3.50 16.64
C ARG A 219 11.09 -5.01 16.60
N GLU A 220 12.05 -5.73 16.06
CA GLU A 220 12.03 -7.19 15.88
C GLU A 220 12.11 -7.95 17.22
N GLY A 221 12.88 -7.41 18.18
CA GLY A 221 13.06 -8.02 19.49
C GLY A 221 11.92 -7.76 20.47
N PHE A 222 11.21 -6.65 20.34
CA PHE A 222 10.28 -6.20 21.36
C PHE A 222 8.97 -5.62 20.81
N THR A 223 9.01 -4.51 20.03
CA THR A 223 7.79 -3.75 19.78
C THR A 223 6.81 -4.44 18.83
N SER A 224 7.28 -5.25 17.88
CA SER A 224 6.41 -6.06 17.03
C SER A 224 5.70 -7.19 17.78
N LYS A 225 6.22 -7.61 18.94
CA LYS A 225 5.71 -8.73 19.74
C LYS A 225 4.75 -8.34 20.85
N ILE A 226 4.59 -7.05 21.12
CA ILE A 226 3.64 -6.58 22.12
C ILE A 226 2.27 -6.32 21.47
N SER A 227 1.19 -6.41 22.27
CA SER A 227 -0.15 -6.18 21.73
C SER A 227 -0.30 -4.77 21.16
N GLN A 228 -1.01 -4.64 20.04
CA GLN A 228 -1.21 -3.38 19.33
C GLN A 228 -1.79 -2.27 20.22
N PRO A 229 -2.77 -2.52 21.13
CA PRO A 229 -3.26 -1.51 22.07
C PRO A 229 -2.18 -1.00 23.02
N MET A 230 -1.29 -1.87 23.49
CA MET A 230 -0.18 -1.48 24.36
C MET A 230 0.86 -0.68 23.58
N LEU A 231 1.23 -1.15 22.37
CA LEU A 231 2.14 -0.44 21.48
C LEU A 231 1.61 0.96 21.14
N TYR A 232 0.30 1.08 20.88
CA TYR A 232 -0.36 2.36 20.62
C TYR A 232 -0.17 3.37 21.76
N GLN A 233 -0.20 2.93 23.03
CA GLN A 233 0.05 3.82 24.17
C GLN A 233 1.54 4.15 24.30
N LEU A 234 2.42 3.15 24.17
CA LEU A 234 3.87 3.33 24.29
C LEU A 234 4.44 4.21 23.19
N SER A 235 3.95 4.08 21.95
CA SER A 235 4.40 4.87 20.81
C SER A 235 4.07 6.36 20.89
N LYS A 236 3.15 6.77 21.77
CA LYS A 236 2.83 8.18 22.01
C LYS A 236 4.03 8.97 22.52
N LEU A 237 4.91 8.37 23.34
CA LEU A 237 6.07 9.06 23.89
C LEU A 237 7.11 9.42 22.80
N PRO A 238 7.63 8.48 21.99
CA PRO A 238 8.49 8.84 20.88
C PRO A 238 7.78 9.73 19.84
N ALA A 239 6.49 9.51 19.58
CA ALA A 239 5.72 10.37 18.68
C ALA A 239 5.65 11.82 19.19
N LEU A 240 5.46 12.05 20.50
CA LEU A 240 5.44 13.39 21.09
C LEU A 240 6.82 14.06 20.94
N SER A 241 7.89 13.33 21.18
CA SER A 241 9.26 13.85 21.03
C SER A 241 9.53 14.28 19.59
N ILE A 242 9.15 13.45 18.60
CA ILE A 242 9.27 13.76 17.17
C ILE A 242 8.37 14.94 16.80
N PHE A 243 7.12 14.96 17.28
CA PHE A 243 6.19 16.06 17.02
C PHE A 243 6.74 17.40 17.50
N LEU A 244 7.24 17.47 18.73
CA LEU A 244 7.83 18.69 19.26
C LEU A 244 9.09 19.09 18.48
N ALA A 245 9.98 18.14 18.17
CA ALA A 245 11.16 18.43 17.36
C ALA A 245 10.78 18.97 15.98
N THR A 246 9.84 18.33 15.29
CA THR A 246 9.41 18.76 13.96
C THR A 246 8.75 20.14 13.98
N LYS A 247 7.93 20.45 14.98
CA LYS A 247 7.22 21.73 15.08
C LYS A 247 8.10 22.88 15.61
N LEU A 248 8.98 22.61 16.55
CA LEU A 248 9.77 23.65 17.26
C LEU A 248 11.17 23.85 16.65
N LEU A 249 11.72 22.88 15.96
CA LEU A 249 13.05 22.95 15.37
C LEU A 249 13.02 22.86 13.85
N TYR A 250 12.57 21.72 13.29
CA TYR A 250 12.72 21.45 11.85
C TYR A 250 11.94 22.44 10.98
N ARG A 251 10.65 22.65 11.25
CA ARG A 251 9.80 23.59 10.49
C ARG A 251 10.30 25.02 10.56
N PRO A 252 10.58 25.60 11.74
CA PRO A 252 11.11 26.96 11.84
C PRO A 252 12.46 27.15 11.15
N VAL A 253 13.40 26.20 11.34
CA VAL A 253 14.73 26.31 10.73
C VAL A 253 14.64 26.19 9.19
N ASN A 254 13.82 25.29 8.66
CA ASN A 254 13.61 25.18 7.20
C ASN A 254 12.93 26.42 6.60
N SER A 255 12.10 27.13 7.39
CA SER A 255 11.46 28.38 6.95
C SER A 255 12.41 29.57 7.00
N ALA A 256 13.14 29.75 8.12
CA ALA A 256 13.91 30.97 8.41
C ALA A 256 15.40 30.86 8.05
N ALA A 257 15.98 29.67 8.02
CA ALA A 257 17.43 29.45 7.90
C ALA A 257 17.77 28.21 7.04
N LYS A 258 17.35 28.19 5.78
CA LYS A 258 17.55 27.08 4.84
C LYS A 258 19.01 26.55 4.76
N PRO A 259 20.07 27.38 4.80
CA PRO A 259 21.43 26.85 4.81
C PRO A 259 21.73 26.00 6.06
N LEU A 260 21.20 26.40 7.23
CA LEU A 260 21.39 25.65 8.48
C LEU A 260 20.55 24.36 8.47
N ALA A 261 19.37 24.38 7.86
CA ALA A 261 18.50 23.21 7.76
C ALA A 261 19.20 22.00 7.14
N LYS A 262 20.07 22.22 6.14
CA LYS A 262 20.81 21.13 5.46
C LYS A 262 21.73 20.32 6.38
N HIS A 263 22.09 20.87 7.53
CA HIS A 263 22.95 20.22 8.55
C HIS A 263 22.14 19.50 9.64
N LEU A 264 20.81 19.66 9.65
CA LEU A 264 19.97 18.93 10.57
C LEU A 264 19.88 17.45 10.19
N PHE A 265 19.99 16.60 11.21
CA PHE A 265 19.85 15.17 11.03
C PHE A 265 18.50 14.81 10.39
N TYR A 266 18.52 14.01 9.30
CA TYR A 266 17.33 13.47 8.63
C TYR A 266 16.32 14.57 8.23
N ASN A 267 16.85 15.74 7.81
CA ASN A 267 16.11 16.99 7.68
C ASN A 267 14.88 16.90 6.79
N ASP A 268 15.03 16.38 5.58
CA ASP A 268 13.97 16.45 4.58
C ASP A 268 12.75 15.64 5.01
N TYR A 269 13.01 14.43 5.56
CA TYR A 269 11.95 13.59 6.11
C TYR A 269 11.27 14.22 7.33
N LEU A 270 12.04 14.70 8.33
CA LEU A 270 11.46 15.28 9.55
C LEU A 270 10.77 16.62 9.30
N ASN A 271 11.27 17.42 8.36
CA ASN A 271 10.58 18.63 7.91
C ASN A 271 9.27 18.29 7.20
N HIS A 272 9.26 17.28 6.31
CA HIS A 272 8.05 16.78 5.67
C HIS A 272 7.05 16.26 6.72
N LEU A 273 7.50 15.42 7.64
CA LEU A 273 6.70 14.89 8.76
C LEU A 273 6.09 16.01 9.60
N GLY A 274 6.85 17.09 9.84
CA GLY A 274 6.39 18.30 10.53
C GLY A 274 5.23 19.02 9.84
N SER A 275 4.93 18.73 8.59
CA SER A 275 3.75 19.30 7.90
C SER A 275 2.42 18.70 8.40
N PHE A 276 2.45 17.47 8.93
CA PHE A 276 1.27 16.76 9.43
C PHE A 276 0.91 17.14 10.86
N GLY A 277 -0.35 16.88 11.25
CA GLY A 277 -0.83 17.00 12.62
C GLY A 277 -0.31 15.88 13.54
N TRP A 278 -0.60 16.02 14.85
CA TRP A 278 -0.21 15.05 15.87
C TRP A 278 -0.62 13.61 15.53
N ARG A 279 -1.87 13.42 15.11
CA ARG A 279 -2.41 12.08 14.89
C ARG A 279 -1.72 11.35 13.76
N GLU A 280 -1.41 12.04 12.68
CA GLU A 280 -0.71 11.43 11.53
C GLU A 280 0.75 11.16 11.87
N GLN A 281 1.43 12.07 12.59
CA GLN A 281 2.79 11.78 13.06
C GLN A 281 2.83 10.58 14.02
N HIS A 282 1.83 10.45 14.91
CA HIS A 282 1.72 9.28 15.77
C HIS A 282 1.45 7.99 14.98
N ASN A 283 0.58 8.05 13.97
CA ASN A 283 0.33 6.94 13.04
C ASN A 283 1.62 6.47 12.35
N ILE A 284 2.42 7.40 11.83
CA ILE A 284 3.70 7.10 11.17
C ILE A 284 4.71 6.48 12.15
N VAL A 285 4.81 7.00 13.37
CA VAL A 285 5.68 6.41 14.41
C VAL A 285 5.21 5.01 14.82
N PHE A 286 3.91 4.81 14.96
CA PHE A 286 3.33 3.50 15.25
C PHE A 286 3.65 2.50 14.12
N ASP A 287 3.49 2.91 12.87
CA ASP A 287 3.81 2.13 11.66
C ASP A 287 5.25 1.59 11.69
N HIS A 288 6.21 2.47 11.99
CA HIS A 288 7.61 2.06 12.10
C HIS A 288 7.90 1.06 13.23
N LEU A 289 7.06 0.99 14.24
CA LEU A 289 7.26 0.14 15.42
C LEU A 289 6.47 -1.17 15.37
N VAL A 290 5.35 -1.20 14.63
CA VAL A 290 4.43 -2.35 14.60
C VAL A 290 4.82 -3.40 13.55
N ALA A 291 5.47 -3.00 12.47
CA ALA A 291 5.80 -3.88 11.36
C ALA A 291 6.80 -4.98 11.79
N PRO A 292 6.46 -6.29 11.71
CA PRO A 292 7.40 -7.34 12.08
C PRO A 292 8.58 -7.41 11.12
N THR A 293 8.35 -7.09 9.84
CA THR A 293 9.37 -7.11 8.79
C THR A 293 9.38 -5.78 8.02
N ALA A 294 10.56 -5.22 7.77
CA ALA A 294 10.76 -4.14 6.82
C ALA A 294 12.16 -4.23 6.22
N PHE A 295 12.21 -4.40 4.91
CA PHE A 295 13.44 -4.36 4.13
C PHE A 295 13.76 -2.93 3.70
N TYR A 296 15.04 -2.61 3.69
CA TYR A 296 15.55 -1.34 3.16
C TYR A 296 16.28 -1.62 1.86
N ILE A 297 15.76 -1.11 0.76
CA ILE A 297 16.15 -1.48 -0.60
C ILE A 297 17.17 -0.46 -1.11
N SER A 298 18.37 -0.93 -1.51
CA SER A 298 19.35 -0.05 -2.11
C SER A 298 18.93 0.40 -3.52
N LYS A 299 19.44 1.56 -3.97
CA LYS A 299 19.19 2.06 -5.33
C LYS A 299 19.47 1.00 -6.39
N LYS A 300 20.65 0.36 -6.27
CA LYS A 300 21.08 -0.69 -7.21
C LYS A 300 20.15 -1.89 -7.25
N GLU A 301 19.66 -2.30 -6.09
CA GLU A 301 18.69 -3.40 -5.98
C GLU A 301 17.36 -2.99 -6.63
N PHE A 302 16.86 -1.80 -6.33
CA PHE A 302 15.64 -1.28 -6.92
C PHE A 302 15.74 -1.14 -8.45
N GLU A 303 16.86 -0.63 -8.98
CA GLU A 303 17.13 -0.60 -10.42
C GLU A 303 17.09 -2.00 -11.07
N ASN A 304 17.58 -3.02 -10.35
CA ASN A 304 17.56 -4.38 -10.86
C ASN A 304 16.15 -4.97 -10.97
N TRP A 305 15.18 -4.55 -10.11
CA TRP A 305 13.79 -4.98 -10.23
C TRP A 305 13.17 -4.55 -11.56
N TRP A 306 13.46 -3.32 -12.00
CA TRP A 306 12.98 -2.77 -13.26
C TRP A 306 13.58 -3.47 -14.48
N LYS A 307 14.86 -3.81 -14.41
CA LYS A 307 15.53 -4.59 -15.47
C LYS A 307 14.93 -5.99 -15.61
N GLU A 308 14.55 -6.62 -14.50
CA GLU A 308 14.01 -7.98 -14.50
C GLU A 308 12.62 -8.07 -15.18
N ILE A 309 11.81 -7.02 -15.09
CA ILE A 309 10.54 -6.92 -15.82
C ILE A 309 10.72 -6.34 -17.25
N ALA A 310 11.95 -6.11 -17.68
CA ALA A 310 12.29 -5.47 -18.96
C ALA A 310 11.54 -4.14 -19.17
N ALA A 311 11.44 -3.33 -18.13
CA ALA A 311 10.74 -2.04 -18.18
C ALA A 311 11.55 -1.02 -18.99
N ASP A 312 10.83 -0.24 -19.81
CA ASP A 312 11.36 0.89 -20.56
C ASP A 312 11.06 2.22 -19.86
N ASP A 313 11.76 3.29 -20.23
CA ASP A 313 11.58 4.66 -19.72
C ASP A 313 11.51 4.74 -18.19
N VAL A 314 12.44 4.04 -17.52
CA VAL A 314 12.44 3.92 -16.05
C VAL A 314 12.99 5.19 -15.42
N GLU A 315 12.17 5.86 -14.61
CA GLU A 315 12.55 6.98 -13.77
C GLU A 315 12.62 6.53 -12.31
N ILE A 316 13.80 6.66 -11.67
CA ILE A 316 14.00 6.41 -10.25
C ILE A 316 14.43 7.71 -9.57
N SER A 317 13.67 8.14 -8.58
CA SER A 317 13.91 9.36 -7.82
C SER A 317 14.07 9.08 -6.33
N TRP A 318 14.95 9.86 -5.69
CA TRP A 318 15.15 9.85 -4.25
C TRP A 318 14.15 10.77 -3.57
N HIS A 319 13.34 10.25 -2.67
CA HIS A 319 12.27 11.00 -2.02
C HIS A 319 12.56 11.21 -0.53
N ASN A 320 12.45 12.46 -0.06
CA ASN A 320 12.68 12.86 1.34
C ASN A 320 13.98 12.32 1.95
N GLN A 321 14.99 12.02 1.14
CA GLN A 321 16.27 11.44 1.54
C GLN A 321 16.16 10.15 2.38
N ASN A 322 15.12 9.34 2.16
CA ASN A 322 14.92 8.09 2.91
C ASN A 322 14.26 6.97 2.11
N SER A 323 13.82 7.23 0.87
CA SER A 323 13.02 6.28 0.12
C SER A 323 13.21 6.43 -1.39
N TRP A 324 12.91 5.39 -2.14
CA TRP A 324 12.96 5.35 -3.59
C TRP A 324 11.57 5.34 -4.18
N CYS A 325 11.32 6.25 -5.10
CA CYS A 325 10.18 6.22 -6.01
C CYS A 325 10.65 5.72 -7.37
N GLY A 326 9.89 4.85 -7.99
CA GLY A 326 10.14 4.40 -9.35
C GLY A 326 8.89 4.42 -10.19
N PHE A 327 9.05 4.77 -11.46
CA PHE A 327 8.02 4.75 -12.51
C PHE A 327 8.63 4.19 -13.79
N GLY A 328 7.89 3.39 -14.56
CA GLY A 328 8.36 2.86 -15.84
C GLY A 328 7.27 2.20 -16.66
N ASN A 329 7.56 1.90 -17.93
CA ASN A 329 6.67 1.23 -18.88
C ASN A 329 6.93 -0.29 -18.85
N VAL A 330 5.88 -1.13 -19.01
CA VAL A 330 5.94 -2.61 -18.98
C VAL A 330 5.68 -3.20 -20.35
#